data_6e51f1fb82a5625d239fa67337be8f86
#
_entry.id   6e51f1fb82a5625d239fa67337be8f86
#
_cell.length_a   1.000
_cell.length_b   1.000
_cell.length_c   1.000
_cell.angle_alpha   90.00
_cell.angle_beta   90.00
_cell.angle_gamma   90.00
#
_symmetry.space_group_name_H-M   'P 1'
#
loop_
_entity.id
_entity.type
_entity.pdbx_description
1 polymer ?
#
loop_
_entity_poly.entity_id
_entity_poly.type
_entity_poly.pdbx_seq_one_letter_code
_entity_poly.pdbx_strand_id
1 'polypeptide(L)'
;MNFDSKQYKIYTWKNWMVLHYIINPGIAFNEIFLGMRVPKVSLVDKTQKDKLFIERSYVPCPHCNTLHDARLWSANYKTHMKNWFGLYCVSCGEIIPCLMNATTFLLKWLTFPIWYWFKDNWKAKWLAAQPKRFENIDLATFENPFGKNMWLKQGLSFGFFMFVFMNLISPLID
;
A
#
# COMPACT_ATOMS: atom_id res chain seq x y z
N MET A 1 -19.60 -8.75 -3.22
CA MET A 1 -19.93 -7.35 -2.88
C MET A 1 -20.36 -6.61 -4.14
N ASN A 2 -21.57 -6.08 -4.15
CA ASN A 2 -22.03 -5.18 -5.21
C ASN A 2 -21.93 -3.75 -4.68
N PHE A 3 -21.09 -2.96 -5.30
CA PHE A 3 -20.94 -1.53 -4.99
C PHE A 3 -21.68 -0.70 -6.02
N ASP A 4 -22.34 0.38 -5.58
CA ASP A 4 -23.01 1.29 -6.51
C ASP A 4 -21.96 1.97 -7.43
N SER A 5 -21.99 1.59 -8.70
CA SER A 5 -21.09 2.12 -9.72
C SER A 5 -21.34 3.60 -10.04
N LYS A 6 -22.50 4.16 -9.64
CA LYS A 6 -22.80 5.60 -9.77
C LYS A 6 -22.01 6.38 -8.72
N GLN A 7 -21.95 5.91 -7.49
CA GLN A 7 -21.24 6.56 -6.39
C GLN A 7 -19.74 6.27 -6.42
N TYR A 8 -19.33 5.01 -6.62
CA TYR A 8 -17.94 4.59 -6.51
C TYR A 8 -17.30 4.26 -7.84
N LYS A 9 -16.05 4.67 -8.02
CA LYS A 9 -15.15 4.12 -9.03
C LYS A 9 -14.39 2.96 -8.42
N ILE A 10 -14.54 1.77 -9.00
CA ILE A 10 -13.95 0.53 -8.49
C ILE A 10 -12.63 0.30 -9.19
N TYR A 11 -11.56 0.16 -8.43
CA TYR A 11 -10.24 -0.21 -8.92
C TYR A 11 -9.94 -1.66 -8.53
N THR A 12 -9.61 -2.46 -9.53
CA THR A 12 -9.24 -3.87 -9.39
C THR A 12 -8.00 -4.15 -10.26
N TRP A 13 -7.48 -5.37 -10.21
CA TRP A 13 -6.35 -5.79 -11.05
C TRP A 13 -6.59 -5.62 -12.57
N LYS A 14 -7.84 -5.49 -13.03
CA LYS A 14 -8.21 -5.25 -14.44
C LYS A 14 -7.93 -3.80 -14.89
N ASN A 15 -7.68 -2.90 -13.97
CA ASN A 15 -7.38 -1.51 -14.30
C ASN A 15 -5.90 -1.35 -14.68
N TRP A 16 -5.62 -0.61 -15.76
CA TRP A 16 -4.26 -0.37 -16.25
C TRP A 16 -3.29 0.15 -15.18
N MET A 17 -3.73 1.08 -14.35
CA MET A 17 -2.91 1.62 -13.24
C MET A 17 -2.49 0.53 -12.23
N VAL A 18 -3.34 -0.47 -12.03
CA VAL A 18 -3.05 -1.59 -11.12
C VAL A 18 -2.09 -2.59 -11.77
N LEU A 19 -2.16 -2.74 -13.10
CA LEU A 19 -1.23 -3.58 -13.84
C LEU A 19 0.22 -3.12 -13.66
N HIS A 20 0.45 -1.81 -13.65
CA HIS A 20 1.78 -1.25 -13.36
C HIS A 20 2.33 -1.73 -12.01
N TYR A 21 1.49 -1.80 -10.97
CA TYR A 21 1.88 -2.35 -9.67
C TYR A 21 2.34 -3.81 -9.77
N ILE A 22 1.65 -4.61 -10.58
CA ILE A 22 1.92 -6.05 -10.71
C ILE A 22 3.23 -6.31 -11.44
N ILE A 23 3.54 -5.56 -12.50
CA ILE A 23 4.69 -5.84 -13.38
C ILE A 23 5.97 -5.08 -13.03
N ASN A 24 5.90 -3.98 -12.26
CA ASN A 24 7.07 -3.16 -11.97
C ASN A 24 7.95 -3.79 -10.89
N PRO A 25 9.20 -4.23 -11.20
CA PRO A 25 10.07 -4.89 -10.25
C PRO A 25 10.52 -3.97 -9.10
N GLY A 26 10.58 -2.64 -9.30
CA GLY A 26 10.90 -1.68 -8.24
C GLY A 26 9.88 -1.69 -7.10
N ILE A 27 8.62 -2.01 -7.40
CA ILE A 27 7.57 -2.13 -6.38
C ILE A 27 7.77 -3.41 -5.55
N ALA A 28 8.34 -4.47 -6.13
CA ALA A 28 8.63 -5.70 -5.40
C ALA A 28 9.55 -5.46 -4.19
N PHE A 29 10.51 -4.54 -4.30
CA PHE A 29 11.36 -4.15 -3.18
C PHE A 29 10.53 -3.62 -2.01
N ASN A 30 9.63 -2.67 -2.24
CA ASN A 30 8.76 -2.13 -1.21
C ASN A 30 7.83 -3.19 -0.61
N GLU A 31 7.37 -4.12 -1.43
CA GLU A 31 6.49 -5.21 -1.01
C GLU A 31 7.23 -6.22 -0.10
N ILE A 32 8.46 -6.61 -0.46
CA ILE A 32 9.24 -7.62 0.26
C ILE A 32 9.84 -7.03 1.54
N PHE A 33 10.56 -5.92 1.42
CA PHE A 33 11.33 -5.36 2.53
C PHE A 33 10.51 -4.48 3.46
N LEU A 34 9.62 -3.66 2.92
CA LEU A 34 8.81 -2.73 3.72
C LEU A 34 7.42 -3.31 4.06
N GLY A 35 6.99 -4.36 3.37
CA GLY A 35 5.64 -4.91 3.55
C GLY A 35 4.56 -3.93 3.12
N MET A 36 4.83 -3.08 2.12
CA MET A 36 3.83 -2.17 1.56
C MET A 36 2.90 -2.95 0.63
N ARG A 37 1.60 -2.83 0.84
CA ARG A 37 0.60 -3.61 0.12
C ARG A 37 -0.49 -2.73 -0.48
N VAL A 38 -0.99 -3.15 -1.64
CA VAL A 38 -2.15 -2.55 -2.29
C VAL A 38 -3.31 -3.54 -2.24
N PRO A 39 -4.49 -3.14 -1.76
CA PRO A 39 -5.65 -4.04 -1.67
C PRO A 39 -6.11 -4.47 -3.07
N LYS A 40 -6.68 -5.69 -3.17
CA LYS A 40 -7.23 -6.22 -4.44
C LYS A 40 -8.37 -5.38 -5.00
N VAL A 41 -9.12 -4.74 -4.12
CA VAL A 41 -10.23 -3.86 -4.47
C VAL A 41 -10.07 -2.55 -3.71
N SER A 42 -10.13 -1.45 -4.42
CA SER A 42 -10.20 -0.10 -3.86
C SER A 42 -11.37 0.65 -4.47
N LEU A 43 -12.04 1.43 -3.67
CA LEU A 43 -13.18 2.24 -4.07
C LEU A 43 -12.81 3.72 -3.94
N VAL A 44 -13.20 4.51 -4.91
CA VAL A 44 -13.01 5.97 -4.87
C VAL A 44 -14.37 6.62 -5.04
N ASP A 45 -14.78 7.41 -4.06
CA ASP A 45 -16.02 8.13 -4.10
C ASP A 45 -15.96 9.24 -5.16
N LYS A 46 -16.89 9.22 -6.12
CA LYS A 46 -16.98 10.19 -7.20
C LYS A 46 -17.72 11.47 -6.79
N THR A 47 -18.50 11.42 -5.71
CA THR A 47 -19.34 12.55 -5.27
C THR A 47 -18.53 13.60 -4.53
N GLN A 48 -17.42 13.21 -3.89
CA GLN A 48 -16.57 14.07 -3.06
C GLN A 48 -15.33 14.57 -3.83
N LYS A 49 -15.53 15.18 -4.99
CA LYS A 49 -14.44 15.63 -5.88
C LYS A 49 -13.56 16.75 -5.29
N ASP A 50 -14.07 17.49 -4.35
CA ASP A 50 -13.40 18.55 -3.59
C ASP A 50 -12.36 18.04 -2.60
N LYS A 51 -12.48 16.77 -2.17
CA LYS A 51 -11.56 16.14 -1.25
C LYS A 51 -10.35 15.51 -1.96
N LEU A 52 -9.27 15.36 -1.24
CA LEU A 52 -8.08 14.66 -1.74
C LEU A 52 -8.41 13.22 -2.13
N PHE A 53 -7.66 12.69 -3.09
CA PHE A 53 -7.88 11.32 -3.57
C PHE A 53 -7.87 10.28 -2.44
N ILE A 54 -6.94 10.41 -1.48
CA ILE A 54 -6.83 9.48 -0.36
C ILE A 54 -8.00 9.58 0.63
N GLU A 55 -8.57 10.78 0.82
CA GLU A 55 -9.69 11.03 1.75
C GLU A 55 -11.02 10.48 1.24
N ARG A 56 -11.14 10.26 -0.06
CA ARG A 56 -12.30 9.65 -0.71
C ARG A 56 -12.05 8.23 -1.20
N SER A 57 -10.95 7.65 -0.75
CA SER A 57 -10.57 6.27 -1.08
C SER A 57 -10.94 5.34 0.06
N TYR A 58 -11.55 4.22 -0.29
CA TYR A 58 -12.02 3.21 0.66
C TYR A 58 -11.54 1.83 0.28
N VAL A 59 -11.32 1.00 1.29
CA VAL A 59 -10.93 -0.40 1.12
C VAL A 59 -12.02 -1.27 1.74
N PRO A 60 -12.72 -2.07 0.95
CA PRO A 60 -13.74 -2.99 1.46
C PRO A 60 -13.11 -4.24 2.07
N CYS A 61 -13.59 -4.64 3.24
CA CYS A 61 -13.25 -5.93 3.81
C CYS A 61 -14.16 -7.01 3.24
N PRO A 62 -13.63 -8.09 2.64
CA PRO A 62 -14.46 -9.17 2.09
C PRO A 62 -15.10 -10.05 3.17
N HIS A 63 -14.64 -9.99 4.43
CA HIS A 63 -15.12 -10.83 5.52
C HIS A 63 -16.32 -10.21 6.25
N CYS A 64 -16.24 -8.93 6.59
CA CYS A 64 -17.30 -8.24 7.34
C CYS A 64 -18.08 -7.20 6.52
N ASN A 65 -17.76 -7.01 5.25
CA ASN A 65 -18.33 -6.02 4.34
C ASN A 65 -18.18 -4.55 4.76
N THR A 66 -17.38 -4.26 5.78
CA THR A 66 -17.12 -2.89 6.23
C THR A 66 -16.26 -2.16 5.22
N LEU A 67 -16.62 -0.92 4.90
CA LEU A 67 -15.81 0.02 4.12
C LEU A 67 -14.87 0.77 5.06
N HIS A 68 -13.58 0.55 4.89
CA HIS A 68 -12.55 1.25 5.66
C HIS A 68 -11.99 2.42 4.86
N ASP A 69 -11.74 3.51 5.54
CA ASP A 69 -11.02 4.65 4.98
C ASP A 69 -9.56 4.24 4.66
N ALA A 70 -9.10 4.52 3.44
CA ALA A 70 -7.75 4.14 3.02
C ALA A 70 -6.64 4.82 3.84
N ARG A 71 -6.93 5.95 4.50
CA ARG A 71 -6.01 6.66 5.38
C ARG A 71 -5.56 5.84 6.59
N LEU A 72 -6.34 4.82 6.98
CA LEU A 72 -5.95 3.86 8.04
C LEU A 72 -4.58 3.21 7.77
N TRP A 73 -4.23 3.02 6.50
CA TRP A 73 -2.94 2.44 6.10
C TRP A 73 -2.02 3.49 5.46
N SER A 74 -1.91 4.65 6.10
CA SER A 74 -1.09 5.77 5.61
C SER A 74 0.25 5.88 6.32
N ALA A 75 1.15 6.68 5.73
CA ALA A 75 2.43 7.03 6.33
C ALA A 75 2.30 7.83 7.62
N ASN A 76 1.26 8.68 7.74
CA ASN A 76 0.99 9.50 8.90
C ASN A 76 0.85 8.66 10.17
N TYR A 77 0.20 7.50 10.06
CA TYR A 77 -0.01 6.58 11.17
C TYR A 77 1.03 5.44 11.23
N LYS A 78 2.03 5.46 10.34
CA LYS A 78 3.07 4.41 10.24
C LYS A 78 2.50 2.99 9.99
N THR A 79 1.28 2.90 9.49
CA THR A 79 0.54 1.65 9.21
C THR A 79 0.67 1.17 7.77
N HIS A 80 1.24 1.99 6.87
CA HIS A 80 1.45 1.66 5.45
C HIS A 80 2.50 0.56 5.23
N MET A 81 3.41 0.36 6.18
CA MET A 81 4.45 -0.67 6.14
C MET A 81 4.09 -1.88 7.02
N LYS A 82 4.91 -2.95 6.94
CA LYS A 82 4.79 -4.18 7.74
C LYS A 82 3.46 -4.94 7.52
N ASN A 83 2.89 -4.84 6.33
CA ASN A 83 1.65 -5.52 5.95
C ASN A 83 1.93 -6.74 5.05
N TRP A 84 2.96 -7.55 5.38
CA TRP A 84 3.44 -8.64 4.52
C TRP A 84 2.38 -9.68 4.16
N PHE A 85 1.39 -9.91 5.04
CA PHE A 85 0.32 -10.89 4.82
C PHE A 85 -0.96 -10.28 4.23
N GLY A 86 -1.07 -8.96 4.19
CA GLY A 86 -2.24 -8.21 3.73
C GLY A 86 -2.55 -7.03 4.64
N LEU A 87 -3.66 -6.34 4.40
CA LEU A 87 -4.11 -5.26 5.28
C LEU A 87 -4.94 -5.83 6.43
N TYR A 88 -4.75 -5.30 7.63
CA TYR A 88 -5.53 -5.70 8.79
C TYR A 88 -6.87 -4.99 8.81
N CYS A 89 -7.96 -5.73 8.97
CA CYS A 89 -9.29 -5.16 9.15
C CYS A 89 -9.53 -4.83 10.63
N VAL A 90 -9.68 -3.55 10.95
CA VAL A 90 -9.90 -3.10 12.34
C VAL A 90 -11.26 -3.50 12.89
N SER A 91 -12.24 -3.86 12.04
CA SER A 91 -13.60 -4.21 12.48
C SER A 91 -13.76 -5.69 12.83
N CYS A 92 -13.16 -6.60 12.06
CA CYS A 92 -13.32 -8.05 12.29
C CYS A 92 -12.02 -8.79 12.61
N GLY A 93 -10.87 -8.10 12.58
CA GLY A 93 -9.58 -8.72 12.86
C GLY A 93 -9.00 -9.56 11.72
N GLU A 94 -9.73 -9.73 10.62
CA GLU A 94 -9.32 -10.55 9.49
C GLU A 94 -8.40 -9.82 8.51
N ILE A 95 -7.76 -10.58 7.63
CA ILE A 95 -6.81 -10.05 6.64
C ILE A 95 -7.54 -9.68 5.36
N ILE A 96 -7.47 -8.42 4.97
CA ILE A 96 -7.96 -7.94 3.68
C ILE A 96 -6.94 -8.35 2.61
N PRO A 97 -7.34 -9.12 1.58
CA PRO A 97 -6.43 -9.62 0.57
C PRO A 97 -5.87 -8.49 -0.30
N CYS A 98 -4.56 -8.56 -0.56
CA CYS A 98 -3.83 -7.59 -1.36
C CYS A 98 -3.35 -8.20 -2.68
N LEU A 99 -3.02 -7.32 -3.62
CA LEU A 99 -2.31 -7.67 -4.83
C LEU A 99 -0.88 -8.11 -4.50
N MET A 100 -0.29 -8.89 -5.37
CA MET A 100 1.09 -9.31 -5.29
C MET A 100 1.81 -8.96 -6.58
N ASN A 101 2.98 -8.36 -6.46
CA ASN A 101 3.85 -8.09 -7.60
C ASN A 101 4.38 -9.41 -8.19
N ALA A 102 4.51 -9.49 -9.51
CA ALA A 102 4.96 -10.69 -10.21
C ALA A 102 6.38 -11.12 -9.76
N THR A 103 7.29 -10.17 -9.55
CA THR A 103 8.63 -10.44 -9.04
C THR A 103 8.58 -11.00 -7.61
N THR A 104 7.74 -10.44 -6.75
CA THR A 104 7.53 -10.96 -5.39
C THR A 104 6.96 -12.38 -5.42
N PHE A 105 6.01 -12.64 -6.31
CA PHE A 105 5.43 -13.97 -6.48
C PHE A 105 6.50 -14.98 -6.90
N LEU A 106 7.31 -14.65 -7.89
CA LEU A 106 8.40 -15.50 -8.37
C LEU A 106 9.41 -15.79 -7.26
N LEU A 107 9.86 -14.76 -6.53
CA LEU A 107 10.79 -14.92 -5.42
C LEU A 107 10.22 -15.78 -4.30
N LYS A 108 8.94 -15.58 -3.95
CA LYS A 108 8.26 -16.43 -2.97
C LYS A 108 8.16 -17.88 -3.43
N TRP A 109 7.93 -18.11 -4.69
CA TRP A 109 7.88 -19.45 -5.25
C TRP A 109 9.25 -20.13 -5.19
N LEU A 110 10.31 -19.44 -5.59
CA LEU A 110 11.69 -19.95 -5.54
C LEU A 110 12.17 -20.23 -4.11
N THR A 111 11.76 -19.41 -3.16
CA THR A 111 12.15 -19.56 -1.74
C THR A 111 11.12 -20.36 -0.92
N PHE A 112 10.12 -20.94 -1.57
CA PHE A 112 9.03 -21.68 -0.92
C PHE A 112 9.50 -22.72 0.11
N PRO A 113 10.48 -23.57 -0.16
CA PRO A 113 10.94 -24.57 0.81
C PRO A 113 11.45 -23.97 2.12
N ILE A 114 12.02 -22.76 2.07
CA ILE A 114 12.63 -22.09 3.22
C ILE A 114 11.57 -21.52 4.16
N TRP A 115 10.61 -20.73 3.62
CA TRP A 115 9.65 -20.01 4.46
C TRP A 115 8.37 -20.79 4.76
N TYR A 116 8.09 -21.88 4.03
CA TYR A 116 6.88 -22.66 4.18
C TYR A 116 6.66 -23.16 5.62
N TRP A 117 7.73 -23.65 6.27
CA TRP A 117 7.68 -24.16 7.64
C TRP A 117 7.39 -23.10 8.70
N PHE A 118 7.69 -21.84 8.41
CA PHE A 118 7.57 -20.74 9.37
C PHE A 118 6.39 -19.82 9.11
N LYS A 119 5.74 -19.92 7.94
CA LYS A 119 4.72 -18.97 7.46
C LYS A 119 3.56 -18.80 8.43
N ASP A 120 3.05 -19.91 9.00
CA ASP A 120 1.84 -19.86 9.83
C ASP A 120 2.16 -19.25 11.21
N ASN A 121 3.30 -19.55 11.77
CA ASN A 121 3.77 -18.94 13.01
C ASN A 121 4.05 -17.43 12.82
N TRP A 122 4.69 -17.06 11.73
CA TRP A 122 4.93 -15.66 11.41
C TRP A 122 3.62 -14.89 11.16
N LYS A 123 2.69 -15.50 10.44
CA LYS A 123 1.37 -14.91 10.21
C LYS A 123 0.61 -14.71 11.52
N ALA A 124 0.61 -15.70 12.41
CA ALA A 124 -0.05 -15.62 13.71
C ALA A 124 0.54 -14.51 14.59
N LYS A 125 1.88 -14.45 14.70
CA LYS A 125 2.59 -13.38 15.43
C LYS A 125 2.32 -12.00 14.83
N TRP A 126 2.35 -11.90 13.50
CA TRP A 126 2.05 -10.65 12.80
C TRP A 126 0.61 -10.21 13.08
N LEU A 127 -0.37 -11.11 12.98
CA LEU A 127 -1.78 -10.81 13.23
C LEU A 127 -2.03 -10.35 14.67
N ALA A 128 -1.42 -11.03 15.65
CA ALA A 128 -1.52 -10.66 17.06
C ALA A 128 -0.97 -9.25 17.36
N ALA A 129 0.01 -8.78 16.59
CA ALA A 129 0.59 -7.45 16.76
C ALA A 129 -0.22 -6.33 16.07
N GLN A 130 -1.20 -6.65 15.20
CA GLN A 130 -1.91 -5.63 14.43
C GLN A 130 -2.81 -4.72 15.29
N PRO A 131 -3.66 -5.21 16.21
CA PRO A 131 -4.60 -4.35 16.95
C PRO A 131 -3.90 -3.13 17.57
N LYS A 132 -2.76 -3.35 18.22
CA LYS A 132 -1.96 -2.29 18.86
C LYS A 132 -1.51 -1.19 17.88
N ARG A 133 -1.34 -1.50 16.60
CA ARG A 133 -0.90 -0.52 15.59
C ARG A 133 -2.01 0.43 15.18
N PHE A 134 -3.26 0.05 15.38
CA PHE A 134 -4.45 0.82 14.98
C PHE A 134 -5.19 1.45 16.17
N GLU A 135 -4.72 1.24 17.39
CA GLU A 135 -5.39 1.66 18.63
C GLU A 135 -5.54 3.19 18.74
N ASN A 136 -4.53 3.94 18.27
CA ASN A 136 -4.47 5.40 18.45
C ASN A 136 -4.62 6.15 17.12
N ILE A 137 -5.39 5.62 16.14
CA ILE A 137 -5.63 6.30 14.89
C ILE A 137 -6.88 7.17 14.98
N ASP A 138 -6.69 8.48 14.87
CA ASP A 138 -7.75 9.45 14.70
C ASP A 138 -7.74 10.04 13.28
N LEU A 139 -8.73 9.68 12.47
CA LEU A 139 -8.86 10.15 11.10
C LEU A 139 -9.21 11.63 11.00
N ALA A 140 -9.71 12.25 12.07
CA ALA A 140 -10.02 13.67 12.08
C ALA A 140 -8.75 14.54 12.10
N THR A 141 -7.65 14.02 12.68
CA THR A 141 -6.36 14.71 12.76
C THR A 141 -5.44 14.40 11.58
N PHE A 142 -5.98 13.81 10.51
CA PHE A 142 -5.18 13.44 9.33
C PHE A 142 -4.63 14.69 8.64
N GLU A 143 -3.32 14.88 8.72
CA GLU A 143 -2.62 15.88 7.93
C GLU A 143 -2.28 15.34 6.54
N ASN A 144 -2.56 16.15 5.52
CA ASN A 144 -2.20 15.79 4.15
C ASN A 144 -0.67 15.72 4.01
N PRO A 145 -0.09 14.52 3.80
CA PRO A 145 1.36 14.39 3.62
C PRO A 145 1.86 15.07 2.33
N PHE A 146 0.93 15.35 1.39
CA PHE A 146 1.21 16.04 0.14
C PHE A 146 0.87 17.52 0.24
N GLY A 147 1.54 18.27 1.13
CA GLY A 147 1.40 19.71 1.24
C GLY A 147 1.65 20.42 -0.11
N LYS A 148 1.11 21.64 -0.28
CA LYS A 148 1.14 22.42 -1.55
C LYS A 148 2.49 22.45 -2.28
N ASN A 149 3.60 22.34 -1.56
CA ASN A 149 4.95 22.45 -2.12
C ASN A 149 5.73 21.12 -2.12
N MET A 150 5.07 19.98 -1.85
CA MET A 150 5.78 18.70 -1.75
C MET A 150 6.32 18.24 -3.10
N TRP A 151 5.59 18.48 -4.19
CA TRP A 151 6.04 18.19 -5.55
C TRP A 151 7.33 18.94 -5.90
N LEU A 152 7.44 20.21 -5.45
CA LEU A 152 8.65 21.02 -5.65
C LEU A 152 9.81 20.47 -4.84
N LYS A 153 9.62 20.14 -3.57
CA LYS A 153 10.65 19.54 -2.71
C LYS A 153 11.13 18.19 -3.25
N GLN A 154 10.19 17.33 -3.68
CA GLN A 154 10.54 16.03 -4.28
C GLN A 154 11.25 16.20 -5.63
N GLY A 155 10.78 17.12 -6.48
CA GLY A 155 11.41 17.42 -7.76
C GLY A 155 12.83 17.95 -7.59
N LEU A 156 13.06 18.89 -6.66
CA LEU A 156 14.39 19.41 -6.35
C LEU A 156 15.30 18.33 -5.75
N SER A 157 14.80 17.52 -4.82
CA SER A 157 15.55 16.41 -4.23
C SER A 157 15.96 15.38 -5.28
N PHE A 158 15.03 14.99 -6.15
CA PHE A 158 15.32 14.06 -7.24
C PHE A 158 16.28 14.67 -8.27
N GLY A 159 16.08 15.92 -8.66
CA GLY A 159 16.97 16.65 -9.57
C GLY A 159 18.39 16.76 -9.01
N PHE A 160 18.53 17.08 -7.73
CA PHE A 160 19.82 17.11 -7.05
C PHE A 160 20.48 15.72 -7.01
N PHE A 161 19.73 14.70 -6.66
CA PHE A 161 20.22 13.32 -6.69
C PHE A 161 20.72 12.91 -8.08
N MET A 162 19.94 13.19 -9.12
CA MET A 162 20.34 12.88 -10.51
C MET A 162 21.56 13.68 -10.93
N PHE A 163 21.65 14.95 -10.55
CA PHE A 163 22.83 15.79 -10.81
C PHE A 163 24.10 15.18 -10.18
N VAL A 164 24.05 14.82 -8.90
CA VAL A 164 25.15 14.17 -8.19
C VAL A 164 25.51 12.83 -8.84
N PHE A 165 24.50 12.01 -9.13
CA PHE A 165 24.70 10.72 -9.76
C PHE A 165 25.41 10.84 -11.12
N MET A 166 24.92 11.70 -12.00
CA MET A 166 25.47 11.87 -13.35
C MET A 166 26.85 12.53 -13.38
N ASN A 167 27.13 13.43 -12.45
CA ASN A 167 28.40 14.18 -12.46
C ASN A 167 29.49 13.59 -11.58
N LEU A 168 29.15 12.84 -10.52
CA LEU A 168 30.13 12.29 -9.58
C LEU A 168 30.22 10.77 -9.62
N ILE A 169 29.11 10.07 -9.81
CA ILE A 169 29.07 8.61 -9.72
C ILE A 169 29.24 7.97 -11.08
N SER A 170 28.52 8.44 -12.10
CA SER A 170 28.60 7.87 -13.45
C SER A 170 30.03 7.89 -14.02
N PRO A 171 30.82 8.98 -13.91
CA PRO A 171 32.21 9.00 -14.39
C PRO A 171 33.19 8.09 -13.62
N LEU A 172 32.77 7.57 -12.45
CA LEU A 172 33.60 6.63 -11.67
C LEU A 172 33.30 5.15 -12.03
N ILE A 173 32.26 4.91 -12.81
CA ILE A 173 31.83 3.56 -13.24
C ILE A 173 32.30 3.26 -14.66
N ASP A 174 32.60 4.28 -15.47
CA ASP A 174 33.23 4.18 -16.79
C ASP A 174 34.77 4.07 -16.65
#